data_a4697f63ad07597a38c9cd3b486c6bd4
#
_entry.id   a4697f63ad07597a38c9cd3b486c6bd4
#
_cell.length_a   1.000
_cell.length_b   1.000
_cell.length_c   1.000
_cell.angle_alpha   90.00
_cell.angle_beta   90.00
_cell.angle_gamma   90.00
#
_symmetry.space_group_name_H-M   'P 1'
#
loop_
_entity.id
_entity.type
_entity.pdbx_description
1 polymer ?
#
loop_
_entity_poly.entity_id
_entity_poly.type
_entity_poly.pdbx_seq_one_letter_code
_entity_poly.pdbx_strand_id
1 'polypeptide(L)'
;MTELKKITRAELMGVIGDHMGMLEQHENGRRADLSFRDLSDEDLSSLNFSMADFSGASLQRALLGATNFTRATLLGADLRVANLRRANMTHCDLRGACLRGADLSDAVMIDADLREGTLSWHTGQESQY
;
A
#
# COMPACT_ATOMS: atom_id res chain seq x y z
N MET A 1 1.15 -13.28 -16.87
CA MET A 1 1.02 -12.28 -15.80
C MET A 1 0.71 -10.94 -16.40
N THR A 2 -0.25 -10.26 -15.82
CA THR A 2 -0.68 -8.96 -16.32
C THR A 2 0.19 -7.86 -15.74
N GLU A 3 0.66 -6.96 -16.59
CA GLU A 3 1.39 -5.79 -16.15
C GLU A 3 0.45 -4.85 -15.40
N LEU A 4 0.95 -4.27 -14.29
CA LEU A 4 0.14 -3.35 -13.52
C LEU A 4 0.00 -2.02 -14.25
N LYS A 5 -1.18 -1.46 -14.20
CA LYS A 5 -1.45 -0.18 -14.84
C LYS A 5 -0.87 0.95 -13.98
N LYS A 6 -0.02 1.79 -14.58
CA LYS A 6 0.52 2.96 -13.90
C LYS A 6 -0.61 3.93 -13.58
N ILE A 7 -0.63 4.40 -12.33
CA ILE A 7 -1.62 5.38 -11.93
C ILE A 7 -1.26 6.76 -12.50
N THR A 8 -2.25 7.50 -12.98
CA THR A 8 -2.01 8.88 -13.40
C THR A 8 -2.04 9.78 -12.16
N ARG A 9 -1.40 10.94 -12.28
CA ARG A 9 -1.40 11.88 -11.17
C ARG A 9 -2.81 12.34 -10.81
N ALA A 10 -3.64 12.59 -11.82
CA ALA A 10 -5.02 13.00 -11.59
C ALA A 10 -5.83 11.94 -10.85
N GLU A 11 -5.69 10.67 -11.26
CA GLU A 11 -6.33 9.55 -10.57
C GLU A 11 -5.88 9.47 -9.11
N LEU A 12 -4.57 9.56 -8.91
CA LEU A 12 -3.98 9.44 -7.56
C LEU A 12 -4.51 10.57 -6.66
N MET A 13 -4.51 11.79 -7.15
CA MET A 13 -4.99 12.92 -6.35
C MET A 13 -6.47 12.77 -6.00
N GLY A 14 -7.26 12.27 -6.94
CA GLY A 14 -8.67 12.00 -6.69
C GLY A 14 -8.88 10.94 -5.62
N VAL A 15 -8.11 9.85 -5.69
CA VAL A 15 -8.18 8.77 -4.70
C VAL A 15 -7.77 9.27 -3.32
N ILE A 16 -6.70 10.05 -3.25
CA ILE A 16 -6.24 10.63 -1.98
C ILE A 16 -7.32 11.56 -1.39
N GLY A 17 -7.88 12.43 -2.21
CA GLY A 17 -8.92 13.36 -1.75
C GLY A 17 -10.16 12.63 -1.23
N ASP A 18 -10.62 11.62 -1.93
CA ASP A 18 -11.77 10.83 -1.51
C ASP A 18 -11.48 10.07 -0.21
N HIS A 19 -10.25 9.56 -0.08
CA HIS A 19 -9.86 8.84 1.13
C HIS A 19 -9.80 9.78 2.34
N MET A 20 -9.25 10.97 2.16
CA MET A 20 -9.23 11.98 3.22
C MET A 20 -10.65 12.36 3.61
N GLY A 21 -11.54 12.50 2.63
CA GLY A 21 -12.95 12.75 2.91
C GLY A 21 -13.59 11.64 3.73
N MET A 22 -13.28 10.38 3.42
CA MET A 22 -13.78 9.23 4.18
C MET A 22 -13.29 9.28 5.63
N LEU A 23 -11.99 9.58 5.82
CA LEU A 23 -11.42 9.67 7.17
C LEU A 23 -12.05 10.80 8.00
N GLU A 24 -12.46 11.86 7.35
CA GLU A 24 -13.14 13.00 7.99
C GLU A 24 -14.66 12.84 8.01
N GLN A 25 -15.14 11.68 7.59
CA GLN A 25 -16.58 11.34 7.60
C GLN A 25 -17.42 12.23 6.68
N HIS A 26 -16.83 12.69 5.58
CA HIS A 26 -17.57 13.43 4.57
C HIS A 26 -18.49 12.50 3.79
N GLU A 27 -19.64 13.02 3.39
CA GLU A 27 -20.68 12.25 2.71
C GLU A 27 -20.18 11.53 1.45
N ASN A 28 -19.29 12.16 0.68
CA ASN A 28 -18.77 11.61 -0.55
C ASN A 28 -17.41 10.95 -0.40
N GLY A 29 -16.95 10.76 0.84
CA GLY A 29 -15.65 10.14 1.09
C GLY A 29 -15.66 8.67 0.72
N ARG A 30 -14.54 8.18 0.18
CA ARG A 30 -14.37 6.78 -0.20
C ARG A 30 -13.01 6.27 0.21
N ARG A 31 -12.98 5.06 0.77
CA ARG A 31 -11.73 4.39 1.09
C ARG A 31 -10.89 4.24 -0.18
N ALA A 32 -9.60 4.54 -0.09
CA ALA A 32 -8.71 4.40 -1.22
C ALA A 32 -8.62 2.93 -1.64
N ASP A 33 -8.85 2.68 -2.91
CA ASP A 33 -8.60 1.40 -3.55
C ASP A 33 -7.50 1.61 -4.58
N LEU A 34 -6.29 1.25 -4.18
CA LEU A 34 -5.10 1.34 -5.04
C LEU A 34 -4.56 -0.06 -5.34
N SER A 35 -5.43 -1.08 -5.18
CA SER A 35 -5.07 -2.46 -5.42
C SER A 35 -4.67 -2.67 -6.88
N PHE A 36 -3.61 -3.46 -7.06
CA PHE A 36 -3.11 -3.86 -8.38
C PHE A 36 -2.74 -2.68 -9.29
N ARG A 37 -2.42 -1.53 -8.71
CA ARG A 37 -1.94 -0.38 -9.48
C ARG A 37 -0.44 -0.24 -9.36
N ASP A 38 0.17 0.34 -10.37
CA ASP A 38 1.58 0.67 -10.35
C ASP A 38 1.77 2.06 -9.76
N LEU A 39 2.29 2.09 -8.54
CA LEU A 39 2.61 3.29 -7.78
C LEU A 39 4.12 3.43 -7.57
N SER A 40 4.91 2.74 -8.39
CA SER A 40 6.37 2.79 -8.25
C SER A 40 6.86 4.22 -8.43
N ASP A 41 7.87 4.55 -7.66
CA ASP A 41 8.53 5.86 -7.67
C ASP A 41 7.65 7.04 -7.21
N GLU A 42 6.42 6.80 -6.77
CA GLU A 42 5.55 7.88 -6.31
C GLU A 42 5.98 8.39 -4.92
N ASP A 43 5.76 9.67 -4.70
CA ASP A 43 5.96 10.28 -3.39
C ASP A 43 4.61 10.34 -2.66
N LEU A 44 4.46 9.44 -1.70
CA LEU A 44 3.24 9.34 -0.88
C LEU A 44 3.57 9.58 0.59
N SER A 45 4.71 10.22 0.85
CA SER A 45 5.18 10.43 2.22
C SER A 45 4.22 11.29 3.02
N SER A 46 4.12 10.99 4.30
CA SER A 46 3.33 11.71 5.29
C SER A 46 1.82 11.71 5.05
N LEU A 47 1.33 10.90 4.11
CA LEU A 47 -0.10 10.79 3.86
C LEU A 47 -0.75 9.82 4.84
N ASN A 48 -2.04 10.03 5.08
CA ASN A 48 -2.82 9.12 5.90
C ASN A 48 -3.58 8.13 5.01
N PHE A 49 -3.04 6.92 4.92
CA PHE A 49 -3.66 5.81 4.19
C PHE A 49 -4.20 4.74 5.13
N SER A 50 -4.59 5.14 6.35
CA SER A 50 -5.19 4.16 7.24
C SER A 50 -6.40 3.50 6.59
N MET A 51 -6.47 2.18 6.69
CA MET A 51 -7.51 1.33 6.11
C MET A 51 -7.53 1.28 4.59
N ALA A 52 -6.57 1.89 3.89
CA ALA A 52 -6.52 1.86 2.43
C ALA A 52 -6.18 0.46 1.90
N ASP A 53 -6.58 0.18 0.68
CA ASP A 53 -6.30 -1.08 0.00
C ASP A 53 -5.20 -0.92 -1.04
N PHE A 54 -4.05 -1.52 -0.76
CA PHE A 54 -2.89 -1.59 -1.65
C PHE A 54 -2.57 -3.03 -2.06
N SER A 55 -3.54 -3.93 -1.96
CA SER A 55 -3.29 -5.35 -2.27
C SER A 55 -2.73 -5.50 -3.68
N GLY A 56 -1.62 -6.22 -3.80
CA GLY A 56 -0.99 -6.48 -5.09
C GLY A 56 -0.43 -5.27 -5.82
N ALA A 57 -0.40 -4.11 -5.18
CA ALA A 57 0.14 -2.89 -5.80
C ALA A 57 1.66 -2.94 -5.89
N SER A 58 2.22 -2.25 -6.87
CA SER A 58 3.66 -1.99 -6.90
C SER A 58 3.95 -0.65 -6.25
N LEU A 59 4.75 -0.70 -5.19
CA LEU A 59 5.26 0.48 -4.49
C LEU A 59 6.79 0.48 -4.53
N GLN A 60 7.37 -0.13 -5.57
CA GLN A 60 8.81 -0.19 -5.70
C GLN A 60 9.39 1.22 -5.72
N ARG A 61 10.40 1.44 -4.90
CA ARG A 61 11.11 2.72 -4.82
C ARG A 61 10.21 3.91 -4.43
N ALA A 62 9.01 3.65 -3.94
CA ALA A 62 8.11 4.71 -3.52
C ALA A 62 8.63 5.38 -2.24
N LEU A 63 8.32 6.65 -2.09
CA LEU A 63 8.62 7.41 -0.89
C LEU A 63 7.41 7.33 0.03
N LEU A 64 7.56 6.57 1.11
CA LEU A 64 6.47 6.29 2.05
C LEU A 64 6.87 6.69 3.48
N GLY A 65 7.82 7.59 3.61
CA GLY A 65 8.29 8.03 4.92
C GLY A 65 7.18 8.69 5.72
N ALA A 66 7.05 8.30 6.97
CA ALA A 66 6.04 8.82 7.90
C ALA A 66 4.58 8.63 7.41
N THR A 67 4.37 7.79 6.40
CA THR A 67 3.03 7.48 5.92
C THR A 67 2.29 6.63 6.96
N ASN A 68 1.01 6.92 7.15
CA ASN A 68 0.17 6.15 8.06
C ASN A 68 -0.57 5.06 7.30
N PHE A 69 -0.18 3.79 7.54
CA PHE A 69 -0.81 2.60 6.97
C PHE A 69 -1.57 1.80 8.02
N THR A 70 -1.97 2.44 9.12
CA THR A 70 -2.70 1.72 10.17
C THR A 70 -3.90 1.00 9.60
N ARG A 71 -3.99 -0.31 9.81
CA ARG A 71 -5.07 -1.19 9.33
C ARG A 71 -5.22 -1.21 7.80
N ALA A 72 -4.22 -0.74 7.08
CA ALA A 72 -4.23 -0.86 5.62
C ALA A 72 -3.94 -2.30 5.22
N THR A 73 -4.34 -2.67 4.01
CA THR A 73 -3.94 -3.95 3.46
C THR A 73 -2.89 -3.75 2.37
N LEU A 74 -1.78 -4.44 2.54
CA LEU A 74 -0.66 -4.48 1.60
C LEU A 74 -0.38 -5.94 1.20
N LEU A 75 -1.44 -6.76 1.21
CA LEU A 75 -1.36 -8.18 0.86
C LEU A 75 -0.73 -8.35 -0.52
N GLY A 76 0.40 -9.04 -0.58
CA GLY A 76 1.09 -9.28 -1.84
C GLY A 76 1.66 -8.04 -2.52
N ALA A 77 1.76 -6.92 -1.82
CA ALA A 77 2.32 -5.69 -2.39
C ALA A 77 3.82 -5.80 -2.60
N ASP A 78 4.31 -5.13 -3.63
CA ASP A 78 5.73 -5.07 -3.92
C ASP A 78 6.31 -3.77 -3.36
N LEU A 79 7.03 -3.89 -2.25
CA LEU A 79 7.65 -2.76 -1.55
C LEU A 79 9.16 -2.75 -1.69
N ARG A 80 9.69 -3.40 -2.72
CA ARG A 80 11.13 -3.47 -2.92
C ARG A 80 11.72 -2.08 -3.03
N VAL A 81 12.78 -1.84 -2.24
CA VAL A 81 13.53 -0.58 -2.24
C VAL A 81 12.69 0.64 -1.84
N ALA A 82 11.50 0.44 -1.28
CA ALA A 82 10.67 1.53 -0.80
C ALA A 82 11.29 2.19 0.44
N ASN A 83 11.09 3.48 0.58
CA ASN A 83 11.47 4.19 1.79
C ASN A 83 10.28 4.23 2.74
N LEU A 84 10.34 3.39 3.77
CA LEU A 84 9.29 3.27 4.79
C LEU A 84 9.72 3.82 6.14
N ARG A 85 10.70 4.71 6.14
CA ARG A 85 11.20 5.29 7.39
C ARG A 85 10.06 5.97 8.14
N ARG A 86 9.92 5.62 9.42
CA ARG A 86 8.88 6.18 10.31
C ARG A 86 7.45 5.90 9.86
N ALA A 87 7.24 5.01 8.90
CA ALA A 87 5.89 4.63 8.53
C ALA A 87 5.19 3.93 9.69
N ASN A 88 3.90 4.17 9.84
CA ASN A 88 3.11 3.48 10.86
C ASN A 88 2.31 2.37 10.19
N MET A 89 2.70 1.13 10.46
CA MET A 89 2.06 -0.06 9.89
C MET A 89 1.36 -0.89 10.97
N THR A 90 0.85 -0.22 12.01
CA THR A 90 0.11 -0.89 13.07
C THR A 90 -1.10 -1.60 12.49
N HIS A 91 -1.24 -2.89 12.81
CA HIS A 91 -2.33 -3.75 12.32
C HIS A 91 -2.40 -3.84 10.79
N CYS A 92 -1.31 -3.54 10.12
CA CYS A 92 -1.26 -3.63 8.66
C CYS A 92 -1.20 -5.08 8.21
N ASP A 93 -1.94 -5.43 7.17
CA ASP A 93 -1.85 -6.74 6.56
C ASP A 93 -0.73 -6.71 5.51
N LEU A 94 0.42 -7.27 5.86
CA LEU A 94 1.59 -7.34 4.98
C LEU A 94 1.84 -8.78 4.50
N ARG A 95 0.85 -9.65 4.59
CA ARG A 95 1.02 -11.04 4.16
C ARG A 95 1.46 -11.08 2.70
N GLY A 96 2.54 -11.80 2.44
CA GLY A 96 3.06 -11.96 1.11
C GLY A 96 3.68 -10.70 0.49
N ALA A 97 3.81 -9.61 1.23
CA ALA A 97 4.46 -8.41 0.71
C ALA A 97 5.96 -8.65 0.58
N CYS A 98 6.55 -8.08 -0.47
CA CYS A 98 7.99 -8.16 -0.68
C CYS A 98 8.64 -6.88 -0.18
N LEU A 99 9.46 -7.01 0.86
CA LEU A 99 10.14 -5.88 1.51
C LEU A 99 11.63 -5.83 1.19
N ARG A 100 12.09 -6.55 0.17
CA ARG A 100 13.51 -6.62 -0.15
C ARG A 100 14.08 -5.23 -0.43
N GLY A 101 15.11 -4.85 0.30
CA GLY A 101 15.76 -3.56 0.13
C GLY A 101 14.97 -2.37 0.67
N ALA A 102 13.82 -2.59 1.29
CA ALA A 102 13.06 -1.50 1.90
C ALA A 102 13.77 -0.97 3.14
N ASP A 103 13.65 0.34 3.36
CA ASP A 103 14.18 0.98 4.56
C ASP A 103 13.05 1.12 5.58
N LEU A 104 13.12 0.33 6.64
CA LEU A 104 12.11 0.30 7.70
C LEU A 104 12.58 1.00 8.97
N SER A 105 13.59 1.86 8.87
CA SER A 105 14.15 2.55 10.04
C SER A 105 13.05 3.32 10.77
N ASP A 106 12.93 3.06 12.08
CA ASP A 106 11.94 3.72 12.94
C ASP A 106 10.48 3.48 12.52
N ALA A 107 10.22 2.49 11.68
CA ALA A 107 8.85 2.12 11.35
C ALA A 107 8.17 1.45 12.54
N VAL A 108 6.88 1.71 12.71
CA VAL A 108 6.06 1.08 13.74
C VAL A 108 5.28 -0.05 13.11
N MET A 109 5.46 -1.27 13.64
CA MET A 109 4.87 -2.47 13.04
C MET A 109 4.09 -3.30 14.09
N ILE A 110 3.46 -2.64 15.05
CA ILE A 110 2.71 -3.32 16.10
C ILE A 110 1.57 -4.13 15.47
N ASP A 111 1.55 -5.43 15.75
CA ASP A 111 0.55 -6.35 15.24
C ASP A 111 0.42 -6.37 13.71
N ALA A 112 1.48 -5.96 12.99
CA ALA A 112 1.52 -6.13 11.54
C ALA A 112 1.65 -7.61 11.21
N ASP A 113 0.93 -8.07 10.20
CA ASP A 113 0.94 -9.47 9.79
C ASP A 113 1.92 -9.65 8.63
N LEU A 114 3.05 -10.32 8.91
CA LEU A 114 4.12 -10.54 7.93
C LEU A 114 4.18 -11.99 7.44
N ARG A 115 3.14 -12.78 7.68
CA ARG A 115 3.14 -14.19 7.26
C ARG A 115 3.15 -14.28 5.74
N GLU A 116 3.48 -15.44 5.21
CA GLU A 116 3.33 -15.71 3.80
C GLU A 116 1.88 -15.51 3.40
N GLY A 117 1.69 -14.87 2.27
CA GLY A 117 0.37 -14.67 1.72
C GLY A 117 0.32 -15.23 0.31
N THR A 118 -0.89 -15.49 -0.14
CA THR A 118 -1.11 -15.99 -1.48
C THR A 118 -2.12 -15.10 -2.18
N LEU A 119 -1.75 -14.64 -3.39
CA LEU A 119 -2.68 -13.93 -4.25
C LEU A 119 -3.18 -14.90 -5.31
N SER A 120 -4.50 -15.04 -5.43
CA SER A 120 -5.09 -15.83 -6.48
C SER A 120 -5.26 -14.95 -7.71
N TRP A 121 -4.60 -15.35 -8.79
CA TRP A 121 -4.68 -14.63 -10.05
C TRP A 121 -5.88 -15.11 -10.85
N HIS A 122 -6.28 -14.32 -11.80
CA HIS A 122 -7.35 -14.69 -12.71
C HIS A 122 -7.11 -16.00 -13.47
N THR A 123 -5.89 -16.49 -13.49
CA THR A 123 -5.53 -17.77 -14.10
C THR A 123 -5.83 -18.96 -13.19
N GLY A 124 -6.22 -18.72 -11.95
CA GLY A 124 -6.38 -19.76 -10.96
C GLY A 124 -5.09 -20.20 -10.30
N GLN A 125 -3.97 -19.61 -10.69
CA GLN A 125 -2.68 -19.89 -10.06
C GLN A 125 -2.46 -18.97 -8.88
N GLU A 126 -1.64 -19.42 -7.96
CA GLU A 126 -1.31 -18.67 -6.76
C GLU A 126 0.14 -18.24 -6.80
N SER A 127 0.40 -17.00 -6.35
CA SER A 127 1.76 -16.51 -6.15
C SER A 127 2.04 -16.42 -4.66
N GLN A 128 3.18 -16.95 -4.23
CA GLN A 128 3.63 -16.83 -2.85
C GLN A 128 4.75 -15.80 -2.76
N TYR A 129 4.69 -15.01 -1.74
CA TYR A 129 5.70 -13.97 -1.49
C TYR A 129 6.50 -14.27 -0.23
#